data_ff694fd7e7aef5aecbcdf8316ce64088
#
_entry.id   ff694fd7e7aef5aecbcdf8316ce64088
#
_cell.length_a   1.000
_cell.length_b   1.000
_cell.length_c   1.000
_cell.angle_alpha   90.00
_cell.angle_beta   90.00
_cell.angle_gamma   90.00
#
_symmetry.space_group_name_H-M   'P 1'
#
loop_
_entity.id
_entity.type
_entity.pdbx_description
1 polymer ?
#
loop_
_entity_poly.entity_id
_entity_poly.type
_entity_poly.pdbx_seq_one_letter_code
_entity_poly.pdbx_strand_id
1 'polypeptide(L)'
;MLKRIVWIAAACVFVSAMTPLRAAHVRLIFDTDMGNDVDDAVALAMIHALESRGEAKLLAVTVTKDNRWAAPFIDAMNTFYERGDIPIGVVRNGKTPEDANMIRVPAVRLLSDGTFVYPHDLTDGKDAAEATGLLRRVLSKEKDGAVVVVQVGFSTNLARLLDSGPDDASPLAGRALVQRKVRLLSIMGGAFPEGKPEYNIETDIPSAKKLLAEWPTPIVASGYEIGNKVVYPASSILKDYGYVADHPLAESYREYMKMPYDRPMWDPTATLYAVRASSFSLSPRGTITVDDTGRTHFAANPQGRHQYLTATPEQANAALRAIIELASRPPDRLMPPPKERKSQPVPAAR
;
A
#
# COMPACT_ATOMS: atom_id res chain seq x y z
N MET A 1 -63.17 1.14 55.43
CA MET A 1 -61.87 1.81 55.20
C MET A 1 -60.97 0.96 54.29
N LEU A 2 -60.94 1.25 53.00
CA LEU A 2 -60.12 0.54 52.00
C LEU A 2 -58.83 1.34 51.76
N LYS A 3 -57.69 0.75 52.14
CA LYS A 3 -56.37 1.32 51.84
C LYS A 3 -56.00 0.98 50.37
N ARG A 4 -55.88 1.99 49.52
CA ARG A 4 -55.31 1.86 48.13
C ARG A 4 -53.79 1.83 48.20
N ILE A 5 -53.22 0.73 47.78
CA ILE A 5 -51.74 0.60 47.54
C ILE A 5 -51.47 1.09 46.16
N VAL A 6 -50.65 2.15 46.05
CA VAL A 6 -50.15 2.68 44.78
C VAL A 6 -48.79 2.02 44.52
N TRP A 7 -48.70 1.26 43.40
CA TRP A 7 -47.43 0.73 42.90
C TRP A 7 -46.79 1.76 41.97
N ILE A 8 -45.62 2.28 42.35
CA ILE A 8 -44.77 3.09 41.47
C ILE A 8 -43.85 2.14 40.71
N ALA A 9 -44.08 1.97 39.41
CA ALA A 9 -43.19 1.24 38.54
C ALA A 9 -42.04 2.17 38.14
N ALA A 10 -40.86 1.91 38.63
CA ALA A 10 -39.62 2.59 38.16
C ALA A 10 -39.19 1.98 36.85
N ALA A 11 -39.33 2.73 35.73
CA ALA A 11 -38.81 2.35 34.41
C ALA A 11 -37.31 2.67 34.37
N CYS A 12 -36.47 1.64 34.48
CA CYS A 12 -35.05 1.76 34.18
C CYS A 12 -34.83 1.90 32.67
N VAL A 13 -34.49 3.10 32.21
CA VAL A 13 -34.07 3.33 30.83
C VAL A 13 -32.59 2.88 30.70
N PHE A 14 -32.40 1.71 30.10
CA PHE A 14 -31.06 1.27 29.70
C PHE A 14 -30.62 2.08 28.47
N VAL A 15 -29.80 3.10 28.67
CA VAL A 15 -29.08 3.77 27.59
C VAL A 15 -27.92 2.85 27.22
N SER A 16 -28.11 2.00 26.21
CA SER A 16 -27.02 1.27 25.60
C SER A 16 -26.11 2.28 24.88
N ALA A 17 -24.96 2.52 25.47
CA ALA A 17 -23.89 3.26 24.79
C ALA A 17 -23.47 2.45 23.55
N MET A 18 -23.96 2.85 22.37
CA MET A 18 -23.46 2.34 21.09
C MET A 18 -22.01 2.82 20.95
N THR A 19 -21.05 1.97 21.31
CA THR A 19 -19.65 2.17 20.88
C THR A 19 -19.65 2.18 19.36
N PRO A 20 -19.10 3.23 18.70
CA PRO A 20 -19.00 3.24 17.25
C PRO A 20 -18.19 2.01 16.82
N LEU A 21 -18.79 1.18 15.97
CA LEU A 21 -18.10 0.05 15.36
C LEU A 21 -16.96 0.63 14.53
N ARG A 22 -15.73 0.57 15.06
CA ARG A 22 -14.55 1.01 14.33
C ARG A 22 -14.46 0.14 13.08
N ALA A 23 -14.53 0.76 11.91
CA ALA A 23 -14.37 0.05 10.64
C ALA A 23 -13.10 -0.81 10.70
N ALA A 24 -13.23 -2.08 10.33
CA ALA A 24 -12.08 -2.98 10.34
C ALA A 24 -11.01 -2.43 9.37
N HIS A 25 -9.77 -2.28 9.86
CA HIS A 25 -8.65 -1.82 9.04
C HIS A 25 -8.40 -2.79 7.86
N VAL A 26 -7.99 -2.24 6.73
CA VAL A 26 -7.64 -3.03 5.54
C VAL A 26 -6.30 -3.72 5.77
N ARG A 27 -6.27 -5.04 5.66
CA ARG A 27 -5.05 -5.84 5.82
C ARG A 27 -4.31 -5.91 4.50
N LEU A 28 -3.14 -5.24 4.42
CA LEU A 28 -2.39 -5.02 3.18
C LEU A 28 -1.14 -5.91 3.09
N ILE A 29 -0.87 -6.42 1.90
CA ILE A 29 0.47 -6.82 1.44
C ILE A 29 0.84 -5.81 0.35
N PHE A 30 2.05 -5.25 0.41
CA PHE A 30 2.58 -4.31 -0.55
C PHE A 30 3.69 -4.98 -1.36
N ASP A 31 3.47 -5.14 -2.68
CA ASP A 31 4.41 -5.76 -3.62
C ASP A 31 4.90 -4.67 -4.60
N THR A 32 6.18 -4.30 -4.51
CA THR A 32 6.77 -3.08 -5.05
C THR A 32 8.03 -3.39 -5.86
N ASP A 33 8.40 -2.57 -6.83
CA ASP A 33 9.72 -2.58 -7.47
C ASP A 33 10.60 -1.42 -6.97
N MET A 34 10.49 -1.12 -5.69
CA MET A 34 11.20 -0.07 -4.95
C MET A 34 12.62 0.16 -5.45
N GLY A 35 12.85 1.34 -6.01
CA GLY A 35 14.14 1.74 -6.57
C GLY A 35 14.14 1.91 -8.09
N ASN A 36 13.04 1.64 -8.79
CA ASN A 36 12.88 2.01 -10.19
C ASN A 36 12.24 3.40 -10.33
N ASP A 37 11.28 3.74 -9.47
CA ASP A 37 10.72 5.09 -9.34
C ASP A 37 10.60 5.50 -7.86
N VAL A 38 10.42 6.78 -7.59
CA VAL A 38 10.35 7.29 -6.22
C VAL A 38 8.92 7.24 -5.64
N ASP A 39 7.93 7.06 -6.46
CA ASP A 39 6.53 7.00 -6.01
C ASP A 39 6.19 5.72 -5.25
N ASP A 40 6.97 4.63 -5.40
CA ASP A 40 7.00 3.49 -4.47
C ASP A 40 7.21 3.93 -3.01
N ALA A 41 8.22 4.79 -2.79
CA ALA A 41 8.54 5.29 -1.46
C ALA A 41 7.42 6.20 -0.91
N VAL A 42 6.78 7.00 -1.78
CA VAL A 42 5.60 7.80 -1.42
C VAL A 42 4.43 6.88 -1.04
N ALA A 43 4.19 5.80 -1.79
CA ALA A 43 3.15 4.81 -1.50
C ALA A 43 3.37 4.11 -0.15
N LEU A 44 4.63 3.72 0.16
CA LEU A 44 4.96 3.09 1.45
C LEU A 44 4.75 4.06 2.62
N ALA A 45 5.17 5.33 2.50
CA ALA A 45 4.92 6.36 3.52
C ALA A 45 3.42 6.56 3.77
N MET A 46 2.61 6.58 2.69
CA MET A 46 1.14 6.63 2.80
C MET A 46 0.57 5.43 3.56
N ILE A 47 1.06 4.22 3.29
CA ILE A 47 0.61 3.01 3.99
C ILE A 47 0.89 3.14 5.49
N HIS A 48 2.05 3.63 5.89
CA HIS A 48 2.38 3.88 7.30
C HIS A 48 1.45 4.92 7.94
N ALA A 49 1.14 5.99 7.23
CA ALA A 49 0.19 7.01 7.70
C ALA A 49 -1.24 6.45 7.85
N LEU A 50 -1.70 5.64 6.89
CA LEU A 50 -2.99 4.95 6.95
C LEU A 50 -3.04 3.96 8.12
N GLU A 51 -1.94 3.26 8.42
CA GLU A 51 -1.84 2.38 9.58
C GLU A 51 -1.90 3.18 10.89
N SER A 52 -1.19 4.31 11.01
CA SER A 52 -1.28 5.21 12.17
C SER A 52 -2.70 5.76 12.38
N ARG A 53 -3.47 5.92 11.32
CA ARG A 53 -4.90 6.30 11.39
C ARG A 53 -5.83 5.13 11.72
N GLY A 54 -5.31 3.90 11.72
CA GLY A 54 -6.10 2.67 11.91
C GLY A 54 -7.00 2.34 10.73
N GLU A 55 -6.67 2.83 9.53
CA GLU A 55 -7.37 2.53 8.28
C GLU A 55 -6.79 1.28 7.59
N ALA A 56 -5.50 1.02 7.80
CA ALA A 56 -4.79 -0.12 7.24
C ALA A 56 -3.96 -0.87 8.28
N LYS A 57 -3.53 -2.09 7.95
CA LYS A 57 -2.48 -2.85 8.62
C LYS A 57 -1.58 -3.46 7.56
N LEU A 58 -0.32 -3.04 7.50
CA LEU A 58 0.69 -3.61 6.63
C LEU A 58 1.17 -4.94 7.20
N LEU A 59 1.02 -6.01 6.43
CA LEU A 59 1.34 -7.37 6.83
C LEU A 59 2.75 -7.80 6.41
N ALA A 60 3.17 -7.34 5.23
CA ALA A 60 4.49 -7.58 4.65
C ALA A 60 4.71 -6.63 3.48
N VAL A 61 5.98 -6.43 3.14
CA VAL A 61 6.42 -5.83 1.88
C VAL A 61 7.18 -6.87 1.08
N THR A 62 6.85 -7.02 -0.21
CA THR A 62 7.62 -7.88 -1.13
C THR A 62 8.19 -7.04 -2.27
N VAL A 63 9.41 -7.37 -2.69
CA VAL A 63 10.17 -6.60 -3.68
C VAL A 63 10.32 -7.40 -4.96
N THR A 64 9.95 -6.82 -6.10
CA THR A 64 10.08 -7.42 -7.43
C THR A 64 11.35 -6.97 -8.18
N LYS A 65 11.98 -5.85 -7.75
CA LYS A 65 13.30 -5.44 -8.20
C LYS A 65 14.37 -6.33 -7.58
N ASP A 66 15.18 -6.99 -8.41
CA ASP A 66 16.26 -7.89 -7.93
C ASP A 66 17.53 -7.08 -7.58
N ASN A 67 17.42 -6.25 -6.56
CA ASN A 67 18.49 -5.34 -6.13
C ASN A 67 18.76 -5.45 -4.63
N ARG A 68 20.05 -5.40 -4.25
CA ARG A 68 20.48 -5.58 -2.88
C ARG A 68 20.05 -4.47 -1.92
N TRP A 69 19.76 -3.27 -2.41
CA TRP A 69 19.48 -2.08 -1.57
C TRP A 69 18.00 -1.83 -1.33
N ALA A 70 17.11 -2.48 -2.11
CA ALA A 70 15.67 -2.25 -1.99
C ALA A 70 15.13 -2.66 -0.62
N ALA A 71 15.48 -3.85 -0.12
CA ALA A 71 15.04 -4.31 1.20
C ALA A 71 15.63 -3.49 2.35
N PRO A 72 16.93 -3.16 2.39
CA PRO A 72 17.49 -2.23 3.38
C PRO A 72 16.81 -0.86 3.41
N PHE A 73 16.50 -0.28 2.26
CA PHE A 73 15.79 0.99 2.20
C PHE A 73 14.35 0.89 2.73
N ILE A 74 13.63 -0.17 2.39
CA ILE A 74 12.29 -0.44 2.92
C ILE A 74 12.33 -0.61 4.44
N ASP A 75 13.32 -1.32 4.96
CA ASP A 75 13.51 -1.51 6.40
C ASP A 75 13.80 -0.19 7.11
N ALA A 76 14.66 0.66 6.53
CA ALA A 76 14.90 2.01 7.02
C ALA A 76 13.64 2.86 7.03
N MET A 77 12.79 2.77 5.99
CA MET A 77 11.48 3.42 5.95
C MET A 77 10.54 2.87 7.04
N ASN A 78 10.42 1.55 7.15
CA ASN A 78 9.58 0.93 8.16
C ASN A 78 9.99 1.34 9.58
N THR A 79 11.29 1.29 9.88
CA THR A 79 11.87 1.66 11.17
C THR A 79 11.66 3.15 11.48
N PHE A 80 11.81 4.02 10.47
CA PHE A 80 11.51 5.45 10.61
C PHE A 80 10.06 5.69 11.08
N TYR A 81 9.11 4.88 10.61
CA TYR A 81 7.71 4.91 11.03
C TYR A 81 7.38 3.99 12.22
N GLU A 82 8.39 3.54 13.00
CA GLU A 82 8.25 2.70 14.21
C GLU A 82 7.66 1.31 13.90
N ARG A 83 7.99 0.73 12.73
CA ARG A 83 7.46 -0.55 12.24
C ARG A 83 8.54 -1.43 11.60
N GLY A 84 9.76 -1.42 12.15
CA GLY A 84 10.89 -2.21 11.65
C GLY A 84 10.64 -3.72 11.62
N ASP A 85 9.70 -4.23 12.44
CA ASP A 85 9.34 -5.66 12.47
C ASP A 85 8.47 -6.12 11.30
N ILE A 86 8.06 -5.23 10.36
CA ILE A 86 7.28 -5.65 9.19
C ILE A 86 8.13 -6.55 8.31
N PRO A 87 7.68 -7.80 8.03
CA PRO A 87 8.45 -8.74 7.22
C PRO A 87 8.70 -8.23 5.80
N ILE A 88 9.93 -8.35 5.34
CA ILE A 88 10.34 -7.99 3.98
C ILE A 88 10.78 -9.24 3.23
N GLY A 89 10.27 -9.40 2.00
CA GLY A 89 10.67 -10.47 1.09
C GLY A 89 11.18 -9.92 -0.23
N VAL A 90 12.16 -10.58 -0.82
CA VAL A 90 12.74 -10.13 -2.09
C VAL A 90 12.63 -11.22 -3.15
N VAL A 91 12.46 -10.81 -4.39
CA VAL A 91 12.57 -11.69 -5.54
C VAL A 91 13.98 -12.27 -5.61
N ARG A 92 14.11 -13.50 -6.11
CA ARG A 92 15.39 -14.09 -6.50
C ARG A 92 15.38 -14.32 -8.01
N ASN A 93 16.49 -14.00 -8.68
CA ASN A 93 16.58 -14.07 -10.15
C ASN A 93 15.42 -13.32 -10.83
N GLY A 94 15.24 -12.07 -10.45
CA GLY A 94 14.20 -11.16 -10.93
C GLY A 94 14.67 -10.24 -12.04
N LYS A 95 14.10 -9.06 -12.10
CA LYS A 95 14.36 -8.02 -13.11
C LYS A 95 15.03 -6.81 -12.47
N THR A 96 15.57 -5.93 -13.32
CA THR A 96 16.10 -4.60 -12.96
C THR A 96 17.10 -4.64 -11.80
N PRO A 97 18.24 -5.37 -11.91
CA PRO A 97 19.22 -5.50 -10.85
C PRO A 97 20.06 -4.23 -10.62
N GLU A 98 19.95 -3.22 -11.49
CA GLU A 98 20.77 -2.02 -11.51
C GLU A 98 20.60 -1.23 -10.19
N ASP A 99 21.72 -0.67 -9.71
CA ASP A 99 21.71 0.20 -8.54
C ASP A 99 21.00 1.52 -8.81
N ALA A 100 20.29 2.03 -7.82
CA ALA A 100 19.65 3.32 -7.84
C ALA A 100 20.02 4.12 -6.58
N ASN A 101 20.52 5.36 -6.77
CA ASN A 101 20.93 6.20 -5.65
C ASN A 101 19.79 6.45 -4.67
N MET A 102 18.58 6.60 -5.15
CA MET A 102 17.39 6.88 -4.34
C MET A 102 17.11 5.82 -3.25
N ILE A 103 17.55 4.59 -3.43
CA ILE A 103 17.45 3.54 -2.41
C ILE A 103 18.80 3.26 -1.76
N ARG A 104 19.91 3.32 -2.52
CA ARG A 104 21.24 3.01 -2.02
C ARG A 104 21.73 4.06 -1.03
N VAL A 105 21.63 5.35 -1.38
CA VAL A 105 22.16 6.43 -0.53
C VAL A 105 21.52 6.43 0.87
N PRO A 106 20.18 6.45 1.02
CA PRO A 106 19.58 6.37 2.35
C PRO A 106 19.92 5.06 3.09
N ALA A 107 20.05 3.93 2.37
CA ALA A 107 20.34 2.64 3.00
C ALA A 107 21.77 2.51 3.55
N VAL A 108 22.74 3.31 3.07
CA VAL A 108 24.16 3.18 3.49
C VAL A 108 24.70 4.42 4.20
N ARG A 109 23.92 5.50 4.29
CA ARG A 109 24.40 6.75 4.88
C ARG A 109 24.63 6.61 6.38
N LEU A 110 25.85 7.00 6.82
CA LEU A 110 26.29 6.91 8.21
C LEU A 110 26.46 8.30 8.82
N LEU A 111 26.25 8.38 10.12
CA LEU A 111 26.67 9.47 10.98
C LEU A 111 28.18 9.39 11.24
N SER A 112 28.75 10.42 11.86
CA SER A 112 30.19 10.49 12.18
C SER A 112 30.65 9.43 13.16
N ASP A 113 29.75 8.85 13.96
CA ASP A 113 30.02 7.76 14.89
C ASP A 113 29.91 6.36 14.25
N GLY A 114 29.60 6.28 12.95
CA GLY A 114 29.44 5.04 12.19
C GLY A 114 28.08 4.38 12.28
N THR A 115 27.09 4.98 12.95
CA THR A 115 25.72 4.49 12.97
C THR A 115 24.94 4.96 11.73
N PHE A 116 23.90 4.20 11.33
CA PHE A 116 23.07 4.62 10.20
C PHE A 116 22.27 5.88 10.52
N VAL A 117 22.19 6.83 9.56
CA VAL A 117 21.30 7.99 9.63
C VAL A 117 19.83 7.54 9.74
N TYR A 118 19.48 6.49 9.02
CA TYR A 118 18.19 5.81 9.10
C TYR A 118 18.40 4.41 9.69
N PRO A 119 18.13 4.21 10.98
CA PRO A 119 18.35 2.91 11.63
C PRO A 119 17.54 1.79 10.95
N HIS A 120 18.19 0.67 10.69
CA HIS A 120 17.62 -0.54 10.12
C HIS A 120 18.57 -1.72 10.40
N ASP A 121 18.08 -2.94 10.35
CA ASP A 121 18.86 -4.15 10.60
C ASP A 121 19.16 -4.98 9.34
N LEU A 122 18.33 -4.88 8.28
CA LEU A 122 18.63 -5.45 6.98
C LEU A 122 19.67 -4.59 6.24
N THR A 123 20.88 -5.13 6.05
CA THR A 123 21.98 -4.44 5.37
C THR A 123 22.21 -4.91 3.92
N ASP A 124 21.62 -6.02 3.54
CA ASP A 124 21.68 -6.57 2.19
C ASP A 124 20.38 -7.32 1.86
N GLY A 125 19.84 -7.12 0.66
CA GLY A 125 18.62 -7.82 0.20
C GLY A 125 18.73 -9.35 0.20
N LYS A 126 19.97 -9.91 0.09
CA LYS A 126 20.18 -11.37 0.19
C LYS A 126 19.76 -11.95 1.54
N ASP A 127 19.82 -11.13 2.62
CA ASP A 127 19.52 -11.57 3.99
C ASP A 127 17.98 -11.51 4.26
N ALA A 128 17.20 -10.86 3.40
CA ALA A 128 15.75 -10.88 3.46
C ALA A 128 15.19 -12.23 3.03
N ALA A 129 13.97 -12.53 3.43
CA ALA A 129 13.26 -13.75 3.02
C ALA A 129 13.05 -13.79 1.49
N GLU A 130 12.87 -14.99 0.91
CA GLU A 130 12.37 -15.11 -0.47
C GLU A 130 10.88 -14.71 -0.51
N ALA A 131 10.50 -13.91 -1.53
CA ALA A 131 9.19 -13.26 -1.60
C ALA A 131 8.02 -14.23 -1.64
N THR A 132 8.07 -15.28 -2.47
CA THR A 132 6.98 -16.26 -2.61
C THR A 132 6.74 -17.01 -1.31
N GLY A 133 7.80 -17.48 -0.67
CA GLY A 133 7.72 -18.14 0.64
C GLY A 133 7.19 -17.21 1.74
N LEU A 134 7.56 -15.92 1.72
CA LEU A 134 7.02 -14.94 2.65
C LEU A 134 5.52 -14.72 2.41
N LEU A 135 5.10 -14.51 1.16
CA LEU A 135 3.70 -14.34 0.79
C LEU A 135 2.84 -15.52 1.29
N ARG A 136 3.31 -16.74 1.10
CA ARG A 136 2.62 -17.95 1.58
C ARG A 136 2.47 -17.96 3.10
N ARG A 137 3.56 -17.68 3.83
CA ARG A 137 3.54 -17.62 5.32
C ARG A 137 2.62 -16.53 5.85
N VAL A 138 2.58 -15.38 5.21
CA VAL A 138 1.71 -14.27 5.62
C VAL A 138 0.25 -14.61 5.33
N LEU A 139 -0.07 -15.02 4.10
CA LEU A 139 -1.43 -15.36 3.70
C LEU A 139 -2.02 -16.49 4.55
N SER A 140 -1.24 -17.52 4.88
CA SER A 140 -1.73 -18.66 5.66
C SER A 140 -2.27 -18.28 7.03
N LYS A 141 -1.69 -17.24 7.66
CA LYS A 141 -2.06 -16.75 8.99
C LYS A 141 -3.30 -15.86 8.99
N GLU A 142 -3.72 -15.36 7.83
CA GLU A 142 -4.81 -14.42 7.71
C GLU A 142 -6.18 -15.11 7.67
N LYS A 143 -7.23 -14.35 8.02
CA LYS A 143 -8.61 -14.82 7.85
C LYS A 143 -8.96 -14.91 6.37
N ASP A 144 -9.91 -15.79 6.05
CA ASP A 144 -10.39 -15.97 4.68
C ASP A 144 -11.01 -14.65 4.16
N GLY A 145 -10.64 -14.27 2.93
CA GLY A 145 -11.11 -13.05 2.27
C GLY A 145 -10.71 -11.74 2.95
N ALA A 146 -9.71 -11.74 3.85
CA ALA A 146 -9.34 -10.54 4.60
C ALA A 146 -8.29 -9.67 3.93
N VAL A 147 -7.45 -10.25 3.06
CA VAL A 147 -6.24 -9.58 2.55
C VAL A 147 -6.54 -8.80 1.26
N VAL A 148 -5.96 -7.63 1.17
CA VAL A 148 -5.80 -6.86 -0.09
C VAL A 148 -4.33 -6.89 -0.45
N VAL A 149 -4.02 -7.29 -1.69
CA VAL A 149 -2.68 -7.15 -2.24
C VAL A 149 -2.63 -5.86 -3.05
N VAL A 150 -1.64 -5.03 -2.77
CA VAL A 150 -1.31 -3.84 -3.56
C VAL A 150 -0.01 -4.15 -4.29
N GLN A 151 -0.10 -4.42 -5.60
CA GLN A 151 1.05 -4.63 -6.46
C GLN A 151 1.32 -3.36 -7.24
N VAL A 152 2.51 -2.79 -7.07
CA VAL A 152 2.94 -1.60 -7.79
C VAL A 152 4.23 -1.81 -8.57
N GLY A 153 4.84 -3.00 -8.44
CA GLY A 153 5.97 -3.45 -9.26
C GLY A 153 5.56 -4.50 -10.29
N PHE A 154 6.53 -5.32 -10.72
CA PHE A 154 6.32 -6.37 -11.72
C PHE A 154 5.48 -7.51 -11.17
N SER A 155 4.81 -8.25 -12.05
CA SER A 155 3.94 -9.36 -11.63
C SER A 155 4.70 -10.64 -11.20
N THR A 156 6.03 -10.61 -11.17
CA THR A 156 6.92 -11.76 -10.95
C THR A 156 6.60 -12.53 -9.66
N ASN A 157 6.53 -11.84 -8.52
CA ASN A 157 6.29 -12.47 -7.22
C ASN A 157 4.91 -13.14 -7.17
N LEU A 158 3.88 -12.44 -7.65
CA LEU A 158 2.51 -12.94 -7.62
C LEU A 158 2.28 -14.06 -8.63
N ALA A 159 2.92 -14.01 -9.80
CA ALA A 159 2.90 -15.12 -10.77
C ALA A 159 3.55 -16.37 -10.18
N ARG A 160 4.70 -16.24 -9.51
CA ARG A 160 5.38 -17.35 -8.81
C ARG A 160 4.54 -17.86 -7.63
N LEU A 161 3.85 -16.98 -6.91
CA LEU A 161 2.91 -17.39 -5.87
C LEU A 161 1.80 -18.28 -6.43
N LEU A 162 1.22 -17.93 -7.58
CA LEU A 162 0.18 -18.77 -8.22
C LEU A 162 0.69 -20.18 -8.57
N ASP A 163 1.96 -20.31 -8.98
CA ASP A 163 2.60 -21.58 -9.33
C ASP A 163 3.09 -22.39 -8.12
N SER A 164 3.14 -21.78 -6.93
CA SER A 164 3.71 -22.45 -5.76
C SER A 164 2.86 -23.64 -5.31
N GLY A 165 3.53 -24.75 -5.01
CA GLY A 165 2.91 -25.95 -4.42
C GLY A 165 2.58 -25.78 -2.93
N PRO A 166 1.95 -26.78 -2.32
CA PRO A 166 1.84 -26.90 -0.87
C PRO A 166 3.23 -26.93 -0.21
N ASP A 167 3.32 -26.35 1.00
CA ASP A 167 4.54 -26.30 1.80
C ASP A 167 4.21 -26.28 3.30
N ASP A 168 5.22 -26.12 4.16
CA ASP A 168 5.06 -26.06 5.61
C ASP A 168 4.19 -24.88 6.08
N ALA A 169 4.10 -23.81 5.29
CA ALA A 169 3.25 -22.65 5.60
C ALA A 169 1.78 -22.93 5.31
N SER A 170 1.47 -23.74 4.28
CA SER A 170 0.09 -24.03 3.90
C SER A 170 -0.03 -25.31 3.07
N PRO A 171 -1.00 -26.20 3.36
CA PRO A 171 -1.31 -27.35 2.53
C PRO A 171 -1.98 -26.98 1.20
N LEU A 172 -2.33 -25.70 0.98
CA LEU A 172 -2.94 -25.24 -0.26
C LEU A 172 -1.86 -24.87 -1.27
N ALA A 173 -2.06 -25.23 -2.55
CA ALA A 173 -1.33 -24.64 -3.66
C ALA A 173 -1.58 -23.12 -3.72
N GLY A 174 -0.63 -22.34 -4.26
CA GLY A 174 -0.65 -20.89 -4.21
C GLY A 174 -1.92 -20.26 -4.75
N ARG A 175 -2.43 -20.73 -5.90
CA ARG A 175 -3.71 -20.23 -6.46
C ARG A 175 -4.89 -20.46 -5.52
N ALA A 176 -4.99 -21.61 -4.87
CA ALA A 176 -6.04 -21.92 -3.91
C ALA A 176 -5.88 -21.09 -2.62
N LEU A 177 -4.63 -20.85 -2.18
CA LEU A 177 -4.34 -19.99 -1.04
C LEU A 177 -4.77 -18.56 -1.31
N VAL A 178 -4.41 -18.00 -2.47
CA VAL A 178 -4.84 -16.67 -2.91
C VAL A 178 -6.37 -16.59 -2.98
N GLN A 179 -7.04 -17.55 -3.63
CA GLN A 179 -8.50 -17.59 -3.74
C GLN A 179 -9.18 -17.56 -2.37
N ARG A 180 -8.59 -18.22 -1.39
CA ARG A 180 -9.14 -18.30 -0.04
C ARG A 180 -8.90 -17.03 0.79
N LYS A 181 -7.71 -16.42 0.67
CA LYS A 181 -7.24 -15.38 1.59
C LYS A 181 -7.38 -13.96 1.08
N VAL A 182 -7.25 -13.77 -0.24
CA VAL A 182 -7.23 -12.44 -0.87
C VAL A 182 -8.61 -12.08 -1.39
N ARG A 183 -9.10 -10.88 -1.01
CA ARG A 183 -10.37 -10.36 -1.51
C ARG A 183 -10.24 -9.43 -2.72
N LEU A 184 -9.06 -8.83 -2.89
CA LEU A 184 -8.79 -7.83 -3.93
C LEU A 184 -7.30 -7.79 -4.26
N LEU A 185 -6.96 -7.71 -5.53
CA LEU A 185 -5.69 -7.23 -6.04
C LEU A 185 -5.89 -5.81 -6.61
N SER A 186 -5.24 -4.81 -5.99
CA SER A 186 -5.09 -3.47 -6.54
C SER A 186 -3.74 -3.39 -7.21
N ILE A 187 -3.70 -3.25 -8.54
CA ILE A 187 -2.46 -3.27 -9.32
C ILE A 187 -2.20 -1.92 -9.98
N MET A 188 -0.98 -1.38 -9.85
CA MET A 188 -0.47 -0.38 -10.78
C MET A 188 0.09 -1.10 -12.00
N GLY A 189 -0.54 -0.91 -13.14
CA GLY A 189 -0.08 -1.53 -14.39
C GLY A 189 -1.05 -1.34 -15.55
N GLY A 190 -0.49 -1.29 -16.74
CA GLY A 190 -1.21 -1.09 -17.98
C GLY A 190 -1.65 0.35 -18.25
N ALA A 191 -2.37 0.54 -19.36
CA ALA A 191 -2.93 1.82 -19.78
C ALA A 191 -4.32 1.60 -20.37
N PHE A 192 -5.29 2.47 -20.03
CA PHE A 192 -6.70 2.26 -20.35
C PHE A 192 -7.38 3.56 -20.81
N PRO A 193 -8.45 3.49 -21.65
CA PRO A 193 -9.01 2.28 -22.29
C PRO A 193 -8.15 1.75 -23.44
N GLU A 194 -7.32 2.61 -24.07
CA GLU A 194 -6.46 2.27 -25.18
C GLU A 194 -5.07 1.92 -24.67
N GLY A 195 -4.74 0.64 -24.74
CA GLY A 195 -3.50 0.11 -24.22
C GLY A 195 -2.27 0.64 -24.95
N LYS A 196 -1.22 0.96 -24.20
CA LYS A 196 0.16 1.11 -24.64
C LYS A 196 1.04 0.22 -23.77
N PRO A 197 2.28 -0.10 -24.20
CA PRO A 197 3.24 -0.70 -23.29
C PRO A 197 3.40 0.20 -22.05
N GLU A 198 3.33 -0.42 -20.88
CA GLU A 198 3.48 0.25 -19.59
C GLU A 198 4.57 -0.49 -18.80
N TYR A 199 5.41 0.25 -18.09
CA TYR A 199 6.69 -0.21 -17.57
C TYR A 199 6.59 -1.49 -16.71
N ASN A 200 5.64 -1.58 -15.78
CA ASN A 200 5.48 -2.74 -14.92
C ASN A 200 5.04 -3.99 -15.69
N ILE A 201 4.20 -3.79 -16.72
CA ILE A 201 3.75 -4.86 -17.59
C ILE A 201 4.86 -5.28 -18.57
N GLU A 202 5.53 -4.29 -19.20
CA GLU A 202 6.54 -4.54 -20.24
C GLU A 202 7.79 -5.21 -19.68
N THR A 203 8.18 -4.89 -18.46
CA THR A 203 9.39 -5.43 -17.83
C THR A 203 9.30 -6.93 -17.58
N ASP A 204 8.09 -7.47 -17.30
CA ASP A 204 7.89 -8.92 -17.15
C ASP A 204 6.56 -9.38 -17.77
N ILE A 205 6.48 -9.30 -19.10
CA ILE A 205 5.29 -9.68 -19.90
C ILE A 205 4.78 -11.09 -19.55
N PRO A 206 5.62 -12.13 -19.45
CA PRO A 206 5.13 -13.48 -19.11
C PRO A 206 4.40 -13.54 -17.77
N SER A 207 4.98 -12.92 -16.73
CA SER A 207 4.37 -12.87 -15.40
C SER A 207 3.08 -12.04 -15.40
N ALA A 208 3.04 -10.91 -16.11
CA ALA A 208 1.84 -10.09 -16.24
C ALA A 208 0.70 -10.81 -16.95
N LYS A 209 0.99 -11.50 -18.07
CA LYS A 209 0.03 -12.35 -18.78
C LYS A 209 -0.56 -13.42 -17.86
N LYS A 210 0.32 -14.15 -17.16
CA LYS A 210 -0.09 -15.20 -16.23
C LYS A 210 -0.95 -14.65 -15.11
N LEU A 211 -0.51 -13.59 -14.45
CA LEU A 211 -1.23 -12.96 -13.34
C LEU A 211 -2.65 -12.56 -13.75
N LEU A 212 -2.78 -11.80 -14.83
CA LEU A 212 -4.08 -11.33 -15.29
C LEU A 212 -5.00 -12.45 -15.77
N ALA A 213 -4.45 -13.52 -16.37
CA ALA A 213 -5.25 -14.67 -16.81
C ALA A 213 -5.74 -15.56 -15.65
N GLU A 214 -4.89 -15.78 -14.63
CA GLU A 214 -5.07 -16.83 -13.65
C GLU A 214 -5.42 -16.35 -12.24
N TRP A 215 -5.29 -15.05 -11.95
CA TRP A 215 -5.59 -14.53 -10.61
C TRP A 215 -7.05 -14.79 -10.23
N PRO A 216 -7.31 -15.49 -9.10
CA PRO A 216 -8.65 -16.02 -8.85
C PRO A 216 -9.64 -15.03 -8.24
N THR A 217 -9.20 -13.86 -7.77
CA THR A 217 -10.03 -12.85 -7.11
C THR A 217 -10.14 -11.56 -7.94
N PRO A 218 -11.02 -10.61 -7.60
CA PRO A 218 -11.12 -9.36 -8.34
C PRO A 218 -9.79 -8.62 -8.48
N ILE A 219 -9.57 -8.03 -9.67
CA ILE A 219 -8.44 -7.14 -9.98
C ILE A 219 -8.98 -5.75 -10.30
N VAL A 220 -8.38 -4.73 -9.70
CA VAL A 220 -8.59 -3.33 -10.09
C VAL A 220 -7.25 -2.71 -10.46
N ALA A 221 -7.13 -2.29 -11.71
CA ALA A 221 -5.93 -1.68 -12.24
C ALA A 221 -5.98 -0.15 -12.14
N SER A 222 -4.96 0.45 -11.54
CA SER A 222 -4.64 1.86 -11.71
C SER A 222 -3.69 1.97 -12.91
N GLY A 223 -4.20 2.46 -14.02
CA GLY A 223 -3.42 2.56 -15.25
C GLY A 223 -2.51 3.78 -15.28
N TYR A 224 -1.60 3.80 -16.25
CA TYR A 224 -0.67 4.89 -16.51
C TYR A 224 -1.35 6.27 -16.52
N GLU A 225 -2.54 6.37 -17.13
CA GLU A 225 -3.30 7.62 -17.28
C GLU A 225 -3.82 8.17 -15.95
N ILE A 226 -3.97 7.34 -14.92
CA ILE A 226 -4.43 7.78 -13.60
C ILE A 226 -3.30 8.50 -12.86
N GLY A 227 -2.12 7.89 -12.77
CA GLY A 227 -0.96 8.51 -12.11
C GLY A 227 -0.55 9.83 -12.77
N ASN A 228 -0.63 9.92 -14.10
CA ASN A 228 -0.35 11.15 -14.85
C ASN A 228 -1.28 12.33 -14.51
N LYS A 229 -2.47 12.06 -13.98
CA LYS A 229 -3.41 13.11 -13.51
C LYS A 229 -3.13 13.55 -12.08
N VAL A 230 -2.30 12.82 -11.33
CA VAL A 230 -2.03 13.04 -9.91
C VAL A 230 -0.54 13.35 -9.75
N VAL A 231 -0.17 14.61 -9.85
CA VAL A 231 1.23 15.05 -9.91
C VAL A 231 1.66 15.65 -8.58
N TYR A 232 2.56 14.95 -7.88
CA TYR A 232 3.09 15.34 -6.57
C TYR A 232 4.05 16.53 -6.71
N PRO A 233 3.81 17.64 -6.01
CA PRO A 233 4.59 18.85 -6.23
C PRO A 233 5.93 18.82 -5.47
N ALA A 234 6.99 19.27 -6.11
CA ALA A 234 8.30 19.47 -5.48
C ALA A 234 8.22 20.30 -4.19
N SER A 235 7.27 21.24 -4.12
CA SER A 235 7.07 22.10 -2.95
C SER A 235 6.71 21.32 -1.69
N SER A 236 6.06 20.15 -1.80
CA SER A 236 5.79 19.29 -0.65
C SER A 236 7.09 18.71 -0.09
N ILE A 237 7.95 18.16 -0.96
CA ILE A 237 9.27 17.62 -0.53
C ILE A 237 10.13 18.71 0.14
N LEU A 238 10.03 19.95 -0.32
CA LEU A 238 10.84 21.04 0.21
C LEU A 238 10.31 21.60 1.54
N LYS A 239 9.00 21.44 1.84
CA LYS A 239 8.34 22.11 2.97
C LYS A 239 7.75 21.18 4.01
N ASP A 240 7.08 20.10 3.57
CA ASP A 240 6.20 19.32 4.45
C ASP A 240 6.96 18.26 5.26
N TYR A 241 8.23 17.99 4.92
CA TYR A 241 9.10 17.02 5.60
C TYR A 241 10.08 17.66 6.59
N GLY A 242 9.99 18.98 6.79
CA GLY A 242 10.90 19.76 7.65
C GLY A 242 10.74 19.52 9.16
N TYR A 243 9.89 18.59 9.58
CA TYR A 243 9.70 18.23 10.99
C TYR A 243 10.86 17.37 11.55
N VAL A 244 11.75 16.87 10.70
CA VAL A 244 13.03 16.24 11.04
C VAL A 244 14.12 16.72 10.09
N ALA A 245 15.38 16.70 10.56
CA ALA A 245 16.53 17.09 9.73
C ALA A 245 16.76 16.08 8.57
N ASP A 246 16.65 14.80 8.88
CA ASP A 246 16.84 13.70 7.93
C ASP A 246 15.56 12.88 7.83
N HIS A 247 14.98 12.81 6.61
CA HIS A 247 13.78 12.05 6.32
C HIS A 247 14.05 11.10 5.16
N PRO A 248 13.89 9.76 5.32
CA PRO A 248 14.32 8.79 4.32
C PRO A 248 13.60 8.96 2.97
N LEU A 249 12.29 9.24 2.97
CA LEU A 249 11.55 9.53 1.73
C LEU A 249 12.05 10.83 1.07
N ALA A 250 12.24 11.90 1.83
CA ALA A 250 12.68 13.18 1.26
C ALA A 250 14.11 13.08 0.70
N GLU A 251 14.99 12.30 1.32
CA GLU A 251 16.32 12.01 0.77
C GLU A 251 16.21 11.17 -0.51
N SER A 252 15.45 10.07 -0.48
CA SER A 252 15.19 9.24 -1.66
C SER A 252 14.68 10.07 -2.84
N TYR A 253 13.75 10.98 -2.60
CA TYR A 253 13.21 11.87 -3.64
C TYR A 253 14.27 12.80 -4.23
N ARG A 254 15.19 13.34 -3.40
CA ARG A 254 16.31 14.19 -3.86
C ARG A 254 17.36 13.41 -4.64
N GLU A 255 17.58 12.15 -4.29
CA GLU A 255 18.54 11.26 -4.95
C GLU A 255 18.00 10.66 -6.27
N TYR A 256 16.66 10.67 -6.47
CA TYR A 256 16.04 10.18 -7.70
C TYR A 256 16.29 11.10 -8.89
N MET A 257 16.01 12.40 -8.73
CA MET A 257 16.22 13.42 -9.76
C MET A 257 16.63 14.76 -9.13
N LYS A 258 17.28 15.61 -9.94
CA LYS A 258 17.68 16.95 -9.49
C LYS A 258 16.46 17.81 -9.14
N MET A 259 16.37 18.22 -7.88
CA MET A 259 15.31 19.13 -7.39
C MET A 259 15.43 20.55 -7.97
N PRO A 260 14.32 21.32 -8.12
CA PRO A 260 12.94 20.87 -7.87
C PRO A 260 12.34 20.15 -9.10
N TYR A 261 11.52 19.13 -8.89
CA TYR A 261 10.72 18.49 -9.92
C TYR A 261 9.41 17.98 -9.34
N ASP A 262 8.34 18.01 -10.14
CA ASP A 262 7.06 17.39 -9.82
C ASP A 262 7.04 15.97 -10.39
N ARG A 263 6.37 15.02 -9.69
CA ARG A 263 6.35 13.61 -10.14
C ARG A 263 4.93 13.06 -10.19
N PRO A 264 4.51 12.42 -11.28
CA PRO A 264 3.28 11.63 -11.32
C PRO A 264 3.30 10.52 -10.26
N MET A 265 2.11 10.22 -9.71
CA MET A 265 1.93 9.28 -8.59
C MET A 265 1.13 8.06 -9.03
N TRP A 266 1.78 7.12 -9.69
CA TRP A 266 1.12 5.90 -10.17
C TRP A 266 0.83 4.95 -9.02
N ASP A 267 1.83 4.57 -8.24
CA ASP A 267 1.76 3.64 -7.12
C ASP A 267 0.88 4.13 -5.98
N PRO A 268 0.99 5.42 -5.58
CA PRO A 268 0.10 6.00 -4.60
C PRO A 268 -1.38 5.92 -4.97
N THR A 269 -1.74 5.98 -6.27
CA THR A 269 -3.15 5.88 -6.69
C THR A 269 -3.72 4.48 -6.51
N ALA A 270 -2.96 3.42 -6.85
CA ALA A 270 -3.34 2.04 -6.59
C ALA A 270 -3.44 1.76 -5.08
N THR A 271 -2.49 2.30 -4.30
CA THR A 271 -2.46 2.21 -2.84
C THR A 271 -3.64 2.92 -2.18
N LEU A 272 -3.96 4.14 -2.63
CA LEU A 272 -5.10 4.91 -2.10
C LEU A 272 -6.42 4.19 -2.38
N TYR A 273 -6.61 3.67 -3.60
CA TYR A 273 -7.79 2.91 -3.95
C TYR A 273 -7.97 1.67 -3.06
N ALA A 274 -6.92 0.93 -2.80
CA ALA A 274 -6.95 -0.28 -1.97
C ALA A 274 -7.55 -0.05 -0.57
N VAL A 275 -7.36 1.14 0.00
CA VAL A 275 -7.82 1.50 1.35
C VAL A 275 -9.07 2.38 1.30
N ARG A 276 -9.11 3.33 0.36
CA ARG A 276 -10.18 4.32 0.20
C ARG A 276 -10.80 4.22 -1.19
N ALA A 277 -11.49 3.11 -1.47
CA ALA A 277 -12.02 2.79 -2.79
C ALA A 277 -12.90 3.89 -3.41
N SER A 278 -13.57 4.71 -2.59
CA SER A 278 -14.39 5.84 -3.05
C SER A 278 -13.59 7.01 -3.62
N SER A 279 -12.25 7.00 -3.55
CA SER A 279 -11.39 8.05 -4.10
C SER A 279 -11.42 8.11 -5.64
N PHE A 280 -11.82 7.03 -6.28
CA PHE A 280 -11.86 6.89 -7.72
C PHE A 280 -13.17 6.26 -8.18
N SER A 281 -13.46 6.40 -9.47
CA SER A 281 -14.51 5.65 -10.15
C SER A 281 -13.93 4.41 -10.84
N LEU A 282 -14.78 3.48 -11.23
CA LEU A 282 -14.39 2.23 -11.88
C LEU A 282 -14.96 2.15 -13.29
N SER A 283 -14.22 1.50 -14.19
CA SER A 283 -14.76 1.01 -15.47
C SER A 283 -15.90 0.02 -15.25
N PRO A 284 -16.71 -0.32 -16.26
CA PRO A 284 -17.49 -1.54 -16.24
C PRO A 284 -16.62 -2.76 -15.92
N ARG A 285 -17.24 -3.85 -15.48
CA ARG A 285 -16.55 -5.13 -15.35
C ARG A 285 -16.07 -5.64 -16.69
N GLY A 286 -14.95 -6.35 -16.71
CA GLY A 286 -14.36 -6.86 -17.93
C GLY A 286 -13.23 -7.84 -17.69
N THR A 287 -12.46 -8.03 -18.75
CA THR A 287 -11.23 -8.83 -18.76
C THR A 287 -10.10 -7.98 -19.31
N ILE A 288 -9.01 -7.89 -18.57
CA ILE A 288 -7.75 -7.29 -19.02
C ILE A 288 -6.86 -8.42 -19.52
N THR A 289 -6.28 -8.24 -20.71
CA THR A 289 -5.27 -9.13 -21.28
C THR A 289 -4.03 -8.32 -21.68
N VAL A 290 -2.90 -9.01 -21.85
CA VAL A 290 -1.62 -8.43 -22.28
C VAL A 290 -1.17 -9.13 -23.54
N ASP A 291 -0.78 -8.38 -24.57
CA ASP A 291 -0.21 -8.95 -25.79
C ASP A 291 1.31 -9.18 -25.68
N ASP A 292 1.95 -9.65 -26.74
CA ASP A 292 3.38 -9.96 -26.77
C ASP A 292 4.27 -8.71 -26.73
N THR A 293 3.69 -7.53 -26.92
CA THR A 293 4.39 -6.24 -26.85
C THR A 293 4.24 -5.54 -25.49
N GLY A 294 3.57 -6.17 -24.51
CA GLY A 294 3.30 -5.58 -23.19
C GLY A 294 2.13 -4.58 -23.19
N ARG A 295 1.38 -4.48 -24.27
CA ARG A 295 0.18 -3.63 -24.37
C ARG A 295 -0.99 -4.31 -23.68
N THR A 296 -1.71 -3.57 -22.87
CA THR A 296 -2.94 -4.05 -22.22
C THR A 296 -4.15 -3.80 -23.13
N HIS A 297 -5.10 -4.74 -23.09
CA HIS A 297 -6.38 -4.67 -23.77
C HIS A 297 -7.50 -4.92 -22.77
N PHE A 298 -8.57 -4.14 -22.83
CA PHE A 298 -9.76 -4.32 -22.00
C PHE A 298 -10.97 -4.69 -22.84
N ALA A 299 -11.60 -5.80 -22.49
CA ALA A 299 -12.87 -6.23 -23.08
C ALA A 299 -13.96 -6.20 -21.99
N ALA A 300 -15.00 -5.36 -22.18
CA ALA A 300 -16.12 -5.30 -21.26
C ALA A 300 -16.86 -6.64 -21.23
N ASN A 301 -17.08 -7.17 -20.03
CA ASN A 301 -17.75 -8.44 -19.77
C ASN A 301 -18.38 -8.40 -18.37
N PRO A 302 -19.73 -8.44 -18.25
CA PRO A 302 -20.39 -8.38 -16.95
C PRO A 302 -19.99 -9.51 -15.98
N GLN A 303 -19.50 -10.64 -16.50
CA GLN A 303 -19.00 -11.77 -15.72
C GLN A 303 -17.48 -11.65 -15.43
N GLY A 304 -16.82 -10.64 -15.98
CA GLY A 304 -15.41 -10.38 -15.79
C GLY A 304 -15.09 -9.98 -14.36
N ARG A 305 -13.85 -10.22 -13.96
CA ARG A 305 -13.35 -9.90 -12.60
C ARG A 305 -12.41 -8.71 -12.57
N HIS A 306 -12.12 -8.10 -13.72
CA HIS A 306 -11.20 -7.00 -13.84
C HIS A 306 -11.97 -5.69 -14.07
N GLN A 307 -11.44 -4.64 -13.47
CA GLN A 307 -11.85 -3.26 -13.70
C GLN A 307 -10.59 -2.39 -13.71
N TYR A 308 -10.69 -1.19 -14.24
CA TYR A 308 -9.63 -0.20 -14.12
C TYR A 308 -10.20 1.09 -13.52
N LEU A 309 -9.33 1.89 -12.90
CA LEU A 309 -9.70 3.16 -12.30
C LEU A 309 -10.00 4.19 -13.37
N THR A 310 -11.00 5.03 -13.10
CA THR A 310 -11.24 6.26 -13.81
C THR A 310 -11.31 7.41 -12.80
N ALA A 311 -10.94 8.63 -13.22
CA ALA A 311 -10.97 9.79 -12.36
C ALA A 311 -11.42 11.03 -13.12
N THR A 312 -12.37 11.79 -12.54
CA THR A 312 -12.63 13.16 -12.94
C THR A 312 -11.49 14.07 -12.46
N PRO A 313 -11.34 15.29 -13.00
CA PRO A 313 -10.36 16.25 -12.49
C PRO A 313 -10.49 16.51 -10.98
N GLU A 314 -11.73 16.57 -10.46
CA GLU A 314 -12.02 16.79 -9.03
C GLU A 314 -11.55 15.59 -8.19
N GLN A 315 -11.77 14.36 -8.67
CA GLN A 315 -11.29 13.13 -8.01
C GLN A 315 -9.76 13.08 -8.01
N ALA A 316 -9.11 13.37 -9.14
CA ALA A 316 -7.65 13.42 -9.22
C ALA A 316 -7.05 14.47 -8.25
N ASN A 317 -7.63 15.66 -8.19
CA ASN A 317 -7.21 16.70 -7.23
C ASN A 317 -7.46 16.31 -5.78
N ALA A 318 -8.55 15.61 -5.48
CA ALA A 318 -8.82 15.10 -4.14
C ALA A 318 -7.85 13.99 -3.76
N ALA A 319 -7.54 13.08 -4.68
CA ALA A 319 -6.52 12.05 -4.51
C ALA A 319 -5.14 12.65 -4.25
N LEU A 320 -4.72 13.66 -5.03
CA LEU A 320 -3.46 14.37 -4.81
C LEU A 320 -3.36 14.97 -3.40
N ARG A 321 -4.41 15.68 -2.95
CA ARG A 321 -4.42 16.23 -1.58
C ARG A 321 -4.30 15.15 -0.51
N ALA A 322 -5.01 14.02 -0.69
CA ALA A 322 -4.92 12.90 0.24
C ALA A 322 -3.53 12.26 0.24
N ILE A 323 -2.89 12.12 -0.93
CA ILE A 323 -1.54 11.58 -1.07
C ILE A 323 -0.52 12.49 -0.37
N ILE A 324 -0.58 13.81 -0.62
CA ILE A 324 0.31 14.79 0.04
C ILE A 324 0.14 14.69 1.57
N GLU A 325 -1.09 14.76 2.06
CA GLU A 325 -1.39 14.71 3.50
C GLU A 325 -0.90 13.41 4.16
N LEU A 326 -1.08 12.27 3.49
CA LEU A 326 -0.67 10.98 4.02
C LEU A 326 0.85 10.80 3.97
N ALA A 327 1.47 11.04 2.81
CA ALA A 327 2.90 10.80 2.63
C ALA A 327 3.78 11.72 3.50
N SER A 328 3.35 12.97 3.73
CA SER A 328 4.07 13.94 4.57
C SER A 328 3.72 13.85 6.06
N ARG A 329 2.82 12.93 6.46
CA ARG A 329 2.46 12.78 7.87
C ARG A 329 3.66 12.32 8.71
N PRO A 330 3.99 13.05 9.81
CA PRO A 330 5.02 12.59 10.74
C PRO A 330 4.66 11.22 11.37
N PRO A 331 5.66 10.41 11.73
CA PRO A 331 5.47 9.27 12.63
C PRO A 331 4.80 9.69 13.94
N ASP A 332 4.06 8.78 14.58
CA ASP A 332 3.26 9.11 15.76
C ASP A 332 4.11 9.68 16.91
N ARG A 333 5.39 9.23 17.10
CA ARG A 333 6.33 9.80 18.08
C ARG A 333 6.67 11.28 17.88
N LEU A 334 6.53 11.79 16.66
CA LEU A 334 6.81 13.19 16.30
C LEU A 334 5.54 14.05 16.24
N MET A 335 4.37 13.44 16.47
CA MET A 335 3.12 14.18 16.52
C MET A 335 2.98 14.90 17.88
N PRO A 336 2.46 16.14 17.91
CA PRO A 336 2.14 16.78 19.18
C PRO A 336 1.10 15.94 19.93
N PRO A 337 1.19 15.89 21.29
CA PRO A 337 0.20 15.17 22.07
C PRO A 337 -1.22 15.65 21.75
N PRO A 338 -2.23 14.75 21.78
CA PRO A 338 -3.61 15.12 21.56
C PRO A 338 -3.98 16.29 22.49
N LYS A 339 -4.53 17.38 21.93
CA LYS A 339 -5.07 18.45 22.75
C LYS A 339 -6.15 17.83 23.63
N GLU A 340 -5.95 17.88 24.97
CA GLU A 340 -6.98 17.47 25.91
C GLU A 340 -8.28 18.20 25.55
N ARG A 341 -9.32 17.44 25.25
CA ARG A 341 -10.68 18.02 25.18
C ARG A 341 -11.00 18.52 26.57
N LYS A 342 -10.91 19.85 26.80
CA LYS A 342 -11.47 20.46 28.00
C LYS A 342 -12.90 19.98 28.09
N SER A 343 -13.19 19.17 29.11
CA SER A 343 -14.57 18.78 29.44
C SER A 343 -15.37 20.05 29.60
N GLN A 344 -16.36 20.26 28.74
CA GLN A 344 -17.31 21.36 28.98
C GLN A 344 -18.01 21.06 30.31
N PRO A 345 -18.10 22.05 31.22
CA PRO A 345 -18.83 21.85 32.47
C PRO A 345 -20.29 21.52 32.12
N VAL A 346 -20.78 20.42 32.72
CA VAL A 346 -22.19 20.03 32.63
C VAL A 346 -23.01 21.19 33.23
N PRO A 347 -23.98 21.78 32.49
CA PRO A 347 -24.85 22.81 33.06
C PRO A 347 -25.58 22.22 34.28
N ALA A 348 -25.47 22.89 35.42
CA ALA A 348 -26.23 22.55 36.62
C ALA A 348 -27.74 22.61 36.32
N ALA A 349 -28.43 21.48 36.48
CA ALA A 349 -29.89 21.42 36.41
C ALA A 349 -30.47 22.36 37.48
N ARG A 350 -31.29 23.32 37.05
CA ARG A 350 -32.14 24.13 37.91
C ARG A 350 -33.48 23.42 38.20
#